data_0782b86bbbddc68441af3bde97d76be3
#
_entry.id   0782b86bbbddc68441af3bde97d76be3
#
_cell.length_a   1.000
_cell.length_b   1.000
_cell.length_c   1.000
_cell.angle_alpha   90.00
_cell.angle_beta   90.00
_cell.angle_gamma   90.00
#
_symmetry.space_group_name_H-M   'P 1'
#
loop_
_entity.id
_entity.type
_entity.pdbx_description
1 polymer ?
#
loop_
_entity_poly.entity_id
_entity_poly.type
_entity_poly.pdbx_seq_one_letter_code
_entity_poly.pdbx_strand_id
1 'polypeptide(L)'
;IIHKSQSVFFWEDLYSNFLGTILCGKAICHPNGDFNTAMTMVIKEELEKLGVQSSEVAYYASEKMRDIWYEGNIHATILLRGLDIGSDDGFVSPTLVPDICMKAQPMKYAVPNLNTAKRYGFKVELEIKPQNGVTNLCREIIYPDGNYGPILPAVHLPIIMKTIRQEAIEKGYRVSP
;
A
#
# COMPACT_ATOMS: atom_id res chain seq x y z
N ILE A 1 -14.32 -8.87 4.47
CA ILE A 1 -13.34 -8.11 3.67
C ILE A 1 -12.12 -8.97 3.35
N ILE A 2 -11.59 -9.71 4.32
CA ILE A 2 -10.39 -10.55 4.17
C ILE A 2 -10.54 -11.73 3.20
N HIS A 3 -11.75 -12.26 3.02
CA HIS A 3 -11.97 -13.43 2.14
C HIS A 3 -11.78 -13.17 0.64
N LYS A 4 -11.76 -11.94 0.22
CA LYS A 4 -11.46 -11.61 -1.17
C LYS A 4 -9.97 -11.30 -1.24
N SER A 5 -9.25 -12.08 -2.01
CA SER A 5 -7.82 -12.01 -2.31
C SER A 5 -7.36 -10.66 -2.91
N GLN A 6 -8.01 -9.57 -2.53
CA GLN A 6 -7.70 -8.25 -3.06
C GLN A 6 -6.77 -7.54 -2.10
N SER A 7 -5.62 -7.16 -2.62
CA SER A 7 -4.52 -6.48 -1.94
C SER A 7 -4.80 -5.03 -1.55
N VAL A 8 -5.99 -4.51 -1.85
CA VAL A 8 -6.39 -3.08 -1.71
C VAL A 8 -6.06 -2.45 -0.34
N PHE A 9 -5.91 -3.27 0.70
CA PHE A 9 -5.57 -2.81 2.04
C PHE A 9 -4.17 -3.22 2.49
N PHE A 10 -3.30 -3.56 1.55
CA PHE A 10 -1.88 -3.72 1.85
C PHE A 10 -1.17 -2.37 1.71
N TRP A 11 -0.14 -2.19 2.52
CA TRP A 11 0.62 -0.94 2.54
C TRP A 11 1.23 -0.61 1.16
N GLU A 12 1.72 -1.62 0.45
CA GLU A 12 2.34 -1.46 -0.87
C GLU A 12 1.38 -0.90 -1.90
N ASP A 13 0.11 -1.30 -1.89
CA ASP A 13 -0.89 -0.80 -2.83
C ASP A 13 -1.21 0.68 -2.55
N LEU A 14 -1.46 1.01 -1.30
CA LEU A 14 -1.76 2.39 -0.91
C LEU A 14 -0.55 3.29 -1.16
N TYR A 15 0.64 2.86 -0.73
CA TYR A 15 1.88 3.59 -0.91
C TYR A 15 2.17 3.85 -2.39
N SER A 16 2.09 2.81 -3.23
CA SER A 16 2.37 2.91 -4.67
C SER A 16 1.37 3.81 -5.40
N ASN A 17 0.09 3.78 -5.03
CA ASN A 17 -0.92 4.66 -5.61
C ASN A 17 -0.66 6.13 -5.29
N PHE A 18 -0.31 6.45 -4.04
CA PHE A 18 0.07 7.81 -3.66
C PHE A 18 1.34 8.25 -4.37
N LEU A 19 2.37 7.39 -4.37
CA LEU A 19 3.64 7.67 -5.02
C LEU A 19 3.45 7.91 -6.51
N GLY A 20 2.71 7.04 -7.20
CA GLY A 20 2.40 7.18 -8.63
C GLY A 20 1.75 8.52 -8.96
N THR A 21 0.83 9.00 -8.13
CA THR A 21 0.19 10.31 -8.29
C THR A 21 1.21 11.44 -8.20
N ILE A 22 2.16 11.37 -7.27
CA ILE A 22 3.21 12.38 -7.10
C ILE A 22 4.20 12.34 -8.26
N LEU A 23 4.61 11.15 -8.70
CA LEU A 23 5.54 10.99 -9.83
C LEU A 23 4.92 11.49 -11.13
N CYS A 24 3.63 11.25 -11.34
CA CYS A 24 2.89 11.80 -12.48
C CYS A 24 2.95 13.35 -12.47
N GLY A 25 2.68 13.97 -11.32
CA GLY A 25 2.78 15.42 -11.17
C GLY A 25 4.19 15.94 -11.47
N LYS A 26 5.23 15.29 -10.96
CA LYS A 26 6.63 15.64 -11.26
C LYS A 26 6.93 15.53 -12.76
N ALA A 27 6.46 14.45 -13.42
CA ALA A 27 6.71 14.24 -14.83
C ALA A 27 6.01 15.27 -15.73
N ILE A 28 4.77 15.64 -15.41
CA ILE A 28 4.03 16.68 -16.15
C ILE A 28 4.74 18.05 -16.04
N CYS A 29 5.30 18.37 -14.88
CA CYS A 29 5.99 19.62 -14.63
C CYS A 29 7.50 19.58 -14.95
N HIS A 30 7.99 18.48 -15.52
CA HIS A 30 9.40 18.31 -15.81
C HIS A 30 9.85 19.19 -17.00
N PRO A 31 10.99 19.91 -16.90
CA PRO A 31 11.43 20.83 -17.96
C PRO A 31 11.82 20.13 -19.27
N ASN A 32 12.16 18.86 -19.24
CA ASN A 32 12.54 18.07 -20.40
C ASN A 32 11.30 17.48 -21.11
N GLY A 33 10.56 18.28 -21.74
CA GLY A 33 9.53 18.29 -22.78
C GLY A 33 8.65 17.06 -23.07
N ASP A 34 9.14 15.83 -22.99
CA ASP A 34 8.36 14.63 -23.30
C ASP A 34 7.97 13.88 -22.02
N PHE A 35 6.65 13.67 -21.86
CA PHE A 35 6.11 13.02 -20.67
C PHE A 35 6.70 11.63 -20.42
N ASN A 36 6.87 10.79 -21.43
CA ASN A 36 7.36 9.43 -21.26
C ASN A 36 8.83 9.43 -20.79
N THR A 37 9.63 10.30 -21.37
CA THR A 37 11.03 10.49 -20.94
C THR A 37 11.09 11.02 -19.52
N ALA A 38 10.31 12.07 -19.21
CA ALA A 38 10.24 12.63 -17.87
C ALA A 38 9.75 11.60 -16.84
N MET A 39 8.71 10.83 -17.14
CA MET A 39 8.18 9.79 -16.27
C MET A 39 9.24 8.70 -16.01
N THR A 40 9.95 8.28 -17.05
CA THR A 40 11.04 7.30 -16.90
C THR A 40 12.13 7.80 -15.95
N MET A 41 12.51 9.07 -16.07
CA MET A 41 13.52 9.69 -15.21
C MET A 41 13.06 9.75 -13.75
N VAL A 42 11.86 10.27 -13.51
CA VAL A 42 11.37 10.43 -12.12
C VAL A 42 11.09 9.10 -11.44
N ILE A 43 10.64 8.07 -12.19
CA ILE A 43 10.49 6.70 -11.67
C ILE A 43 11.85 6.12 -11.29
N LYS A 44 12.84 6.23 -12.18
CA LYS A 44 14.19 5.73 -11.93
C LYS A 44 14.80 6.35 -10.67
N GLU A 45 14.76 7.68 -10.56
CA GLU A 45 15.25 8.40 -9.38
C GLU A 45 14.57 7.94 -8.09
N GLU A 46 13.26 7.71 -8.13
CA GLU A 46 12.51 7.30 -6.94
C GLU A 46 12.80 5.85 -6.55
N LEU A 47 12.88 4.94 -7.53
CA LEU A 47 13.26 3.55 -7.28
C LEU A 47 14.68 3.43 -6.70
N GLU A 48 15.63 4.26 -7.19
CA GLU A 48 16.97 4.33 -6.62
C GLU A 48 16.96 4.79 -5.16
N LYS A 49 16.16 5.80 -4.81
CA LYS A 49 15.97 6.27 -3.42
C LYS A 49 15.34 5.21 -2.52
N LEU A 50 14.39 4.43 -3.05
CA LEU A 50 13.74 3.33 -2.34
C LEU A 50 14.62 2.09 -2.23
N GLY A 51 15.79 2.08 -2.86
CA GLY A 51 16.73 0.96 -2.79
C GLY A 51 16.26 -0.26 -3.57
N VAL A 52 15.68 -0.06 -4.76
CA VAL A 52 15.24 -1.15 -5.64
C VAL A 52 16.35 -2.18 -5.85
N GLN A 53 15.99 -3.44 -5.78
CA GLN A 53 16.92 -4.56 -5.95
C GLN A 53 16.80 -5.16 -7.36
N SER A 54 17.84 -5.95 -7.77
CA SER A 54 17.76 -6.70 -9.02
C SER A 54 16.64 -7.75 -8.99
N SER A 55 16.21 -8.19 -10.17
CA SER A 55 15.20 -9.24 -10.28
C SER A 55 15.62 -10.56 -9.63
N GLU A 56 16.91 -10.88 -9.67
CA GLU A 56 17.45 -12.09 -9.03
C GLU A 56 17.33 -12.00 -7.50
N VAL A 57 17.72 -10.87 -6.92
CA VAL A 57 17.58 -10.64 -5.46
C VAL A 57 16.12 -10.64 -5.03
N ALA A 58 15.25 -10.00 -5.81
CA ALA A 58 13.81 -9.97 -5.54
C ALA A 58 13.18 -11.37 -5.62
N TYR A 59 13.56 -12.15 -6.63
CA TYR A 59 13.12 -13.55 -6.77
C TYR A 59 13.59 -14.40 -5.58
N TYR A 60 14.87 -14.32 -5.22
CA TYR A 60 15.41 -15.06 -4.07
C TYR A 60 14.73 -14.65 -2.76
N ALA A 61 14.47 -13.36 -2.56
CA ALA A 61 13.71 -12.86 -1.41
C ALA A 61 12.28 -13.43 -1.38
N SER A 62 11.60 -13.48 -2.52
CA SER A 62 10.26 -14.06 -2.65
C SER A 62 10.25 -15.55 -2.27
N GLU A 63 11.21 -16.34 -2.75
CA GLU A 63 11.31 -17.76 -2.39
C GLU A 63 11.59 -17.98 -0.89
N LYS A 64 12.33 -17.09 -0.23
CA LYS A 64 12.55 -17.13 1.22
C LYS A 64 11.29 -16.83 2.04
N MET A 65 10.31 -16.15 1.43
CA MET A 65 9.03 -15.83 2.08
C MET A 65 7.97 -16.90 1.89
N ARG A 66 8.24 -17.92 1.06
CA ARG A 66 7.35 -19.08 0.93
C ARG A 66 7.18 -19.76 2.28
N ASP A 67 5.96 -20.17 2.58
CA ASP A 67 5.52 -20.80 3.85
C ASP A 67 5.65 -19.89 5.10
N ILE A 68 6.10 -18.63 4.91
CA ILE A 68 6.11 -17.60 5.96
C ILE A 68 5.03 -16.55 5.67
N TRP A 69 5.07 -15.93 4.48
CA TRP A 69 4.09 -14.93 4.07
C TRP A 69 3.00 -15.50 3.19
N TYR A 70 3.34 -16.47 2.35
CA TYR A 70 2.41 -17.12 1.44
C TYR A 70 2.79 -18.59 1.21
N GLU A 71 1.80 -19.39 0.81
CA GLU A 71 1.98 -20.76 0.30
C GLU A 71 1.41 -20.89 -1.11
N GLY A 72 1.86 -21.90 -1.85
CA GLY A 72 1.43 -22.15 -3.24
C GLY A 72 2.30 -21.43 -4.27
N ASN A 73 1.98 -21.63 -5.54
CA ASN A 73 2.74 -21.08 -6.69
C ASN A 73 1.89 -20.15 -7.55
N ILE A 74 0.86 -20.68 -8.22
CA ILE A 74 0.03 -19.92 -9.17
C ILE A 74 -1.12 -19.22 -8.43
N HIS A 75 -1.65 -19.86 -7.39
CA HIS A 75 -2.66 -19.30 -6.51
C HIS A 75 -2.08 -19.23 -5.09
N ALA A 76 -1.44 -18.12 -4.78
CA ALA A 76 -0.84 -17.95 -3.47
C ALA A 76 -1.92 -17.76 -2.39
N THR A 77 -1.84 -18.57 -1.33
CA THR A 77 -2.58 -18.33 -0.09
C THR A 77 -1.74 -17.46 0.83
N ILE A 78 -2.26 -16.34 1.26
CA ILE A 78 -1.55 -15.42 2.14
C ILE A 78 -1.60 -15.94 3.58
N LEU A 79 -0.45 -16.10 4.20
CA LEU A 79 -0.29 -16.57 5.56
C LEU A 79 -0.04 -15.43 6.56
N LEU A 80 0.65 -14.38 6.12
CA LEU A 80 0.96 -13.19 6.94
C LEU A 80 0.29 -11.96 6.34
N ARG A 81 -0.45 -11.22 7.16
CA ARG A 81 -1.08 -9.95 6.77
C ARG A 81 -0.25 -8.77 7.28
N GLY A 82 0.30 -7.99 6.38
CA GLY A 82 0.88 -6.69 6.70
C GLY A 82 -0.22 -5.63 6.69
N LEU A 83 -0.64 -5.18 7.87
CA LEU A 83 -1.77 -4.25 8.01
C LEU A 83 -1.33 -2.82 8.34
N ASP A 84 -0.05 -2.56 8.39
CA ASP A 84 0.49 -1.22 8.56
C ASP A 84 0.44 -0.47 7.22
N ILE A 85 -0.57 0.36 7.02
CA ILE A 85 -0.73 1.22 5.85
C ILE A 85 -0.38 2.69 6.14
N GLY A 86 0.18 2.96 7.32
CA GLY A 86 0.55 4.31 7.76
C GLY A 86 -0.64 5.24 8.00
N SER A 87 -1.79 4.69 8.39
CA SER A 87 -3.00 5.49 8.63
C SER A 87 -3.04 6.11 10.02
N ASP A 88 -2.20 5.67 10.92
CA ASP A 88 -2.10 6.11 12.31
C ASP A 88 -0.96 7.12 12.54
N ASP A 89 0.26 6.79 12.11
CA ASP A 89 1.44 7.63 12.33
C ASP A 89 2.01 8.29 11.05
N GLY A 90 1.45 7.94 9.88
CA GLY A 90 1.91 8.46 8.58
C GLY A 90 3.14 7.75 8.03
N PHE A 91 3.54 6.61 8.60
CA PHE A 91 4.69 5.82 8.17
C PHE A 91 4.29 4.36 7.98
N VAL A 92 4.92 3.70 7.03
CA VAL A 92 4.85 2.24 6.87
C VAL A 92 6.18 1.60 7.26
N SER A 93 6.10 0.43 7.89
CA SER A 93 7.26 -0.34 8.36
C SER A 93 7.27 -1.70 7.68
N PRO A 94 7.91 -1.83 6.49
CA PRO A 94 7.99 -3.10 5.78
C PRO A 94 8.65 -4.18 6.62
N THR A 95 8.12 -5.39 6.56
CA THR A 95 8.69 -6.54 7.24
C THR A 95 10.01 -6.95 6.57
N LEU A 96 11.07 -7.13 7.36
CA LEU A 96 12.36 -7.57 6.84
C LEU A 96 12.30 -9.03 6.39
N VAL A 97 12.92 -9.31 5.25
CA VAL A 97 13.07 -10.68 4.74
C VAL A 97 14.13 -11.42 5.55
N PRO A 98 13.80 -12.55 6.19
CA PRO A 98 14.77 -13.36 6.91
C PRO A 98 15.94 -13.78 6.01
N ASP A 99 17.10 -13.99 6.60
CA ASP A 99 18.35 -14.43 5.94
C ASP A 99 18.94 -13.46 4.88
N ILE A 100 18.14 -12.55 4.35
CA ILE A 100 18.57 -11.52 3.41
C ILE A 100 18.87 -10.21 4.15
N CYS A 101 17.96 -9.84 5.05
CA CYS A 101 18.03 -8.57 5.78
C CYS A 101 18.70 -8.71 7.16
N MET A 102 19.58 -9.69 7.36
CA MET A 102 20.16 -10.03 8.69
C MET A 102 20.83 -8.86 9.41
N LYS A 103 21.39 -7.90 8.68
CA LYS A 103 22.03 -6.71 9.23
C LYS A 103 21.21 -5.42 9.05
N ALA A 104 20.08 -5.52 8.39
CA ALA A 104 19.22 -4.37 8.17
C ALA A 104 18.46 -4.04 9.46
N GLN A 105 18.33 -2.76 9.74
CA GLN A 105 17.41 -2.28 10.76
C GLN A 105 16.05 -2.00 10.12
N PRO A 106 14.94 -2.29 10.81
CA PRO A 106 13.63 -1.87 10.34
C PRO A 106 13.62 -0.37 10.06
N MET A 107 13.22 0.02 8.86
CA MET A 107 13.10 1.42 8.47
C MET A 107 11.63 1.79 8.35
N LYS A 108 11.29 3.01 8.77
CA LYS A 108 9.99 3.62 8.53
C LYS A 108 10.05 4.46 7.26
N TYR A 109 9.08 4.25 6.37
CA TYR A 109 8.91 5.04 5.15
C TYR A 109 7.68 5.93 5.29
N ALA A 110 7.87 7.23 5.13
CA ALA A 110 6.75 8.17 5.16
C ALA A 110 5.78 7.87 4.00
N VAL A 111 4.50 7.70 4.33
CA VAL A 111 3.46 7.54 3.30
C VAL A 111 3.37 8.84 2.51
N PRO A 112 3.49 8.81 1.16
CA PRO A 112 3.33 10.00 0.34
C PRO A 112 1.96 10.61 0.56
N ASN A 113 1.87 11.91 0.75
CA ASN A 113 0.61 12.59 0.96
C ASN A 113 0.23 13.50 -0.23
N LEU A 114 -1.06 13.74 -0.40
CA LEU A 114 -1.58 14.51 -1.52
C LEU A 114 -1.21 16.01 -1.48
N ASN A 115 -0.74 16.53 -0.33
CA ASN A 115 -0.24 17.90 -0.25
C ASN A 115 1.00 18.10 -1.13
N THR A 116 1.79 17.05 -1.35
CA THR A 116 2.92 17.09 -2.29
C THR A 116 2.43 17.30 -3.72
N ALA A 117 1.35 16.65 -4.14
CA ALA A 117 0.76 16.84 -5.47
C ALA A 117 0.21 18.27 -5.66
N LYS A 118 -0.34 18.88 -4.61
CA LYS A 118 -0.81 20.28 -4.62
C LYS A 118 0.31 21.28 -4.93
N ARG A 119 1.57 20.98 -4.56
CA ARG A 119 2.72 21.83 -4.89
C ARG A 119 2.98 21.97 -6.39
N TYR A 120 2.49 20.98 -7.18
CA TYR A 120 2.55 21.02 -8.63
C TYR A 120 1.30 21.65 -9.29
N GLY A 121 0.45 22.31 -8.48
CA GLY A 121 -0.77 22.98 -8.96
C GLY A 121 -1.97 22.05 -9.20
N PHE A 122 -1.89 20.77 -8.80
CA PHE A 122 -3.00 19.84 -8.98
C PHE A 122 -4.01 19.95 -7.84
N LYS A 123 -5.29 19.98 -8.20
CA LYS A 123 -6.38 19.73 -7.26
C LYS A 123 -6.61 18.23 -7.20
N VAL A 124 -6.15 17.59 -6.11
CA VAL A 124 -6.26 16.15 -5.92
C VAL A 124 -7.12 15.87 -4.70
N GLU A 125 -8.14 15.06 -4.89
CA GLU A 125 -8.97 14.48 -3.85
C GLU A 125 -8.92 12.96 -3.99
N LEU A 126 -8.83 12.24 -2.88
CA LEU A 126 -8.85 10.79 -2.87
C LEU A 126 -10.13 10.30 -2.22
N GLU A 127 -10.86 9.47 -2.93
CA GLU A 127 -12.03 8.76 -2.45
C GLU A 127 -11.83 7.26 -2.65
N ILE A 128 -12.13 6.46 -1.64
CA ILE A 128 -12.13 5.01 -1.79
C ILE A 128 -13.44 4.60 -2.45
N LYS A 129 -13.33 3.98 -3.63
CA LYS A 129 -14.46 3.35 -4.34
C LYS A 129 -14.28 1.83 -4.34
N PRO A 130 -14.74 1.14 -3.29
CA PRO A 130 -14.60 -0.30 -3.23
C PRO A 130 -15.38 -0.96 -4.36
N GLN A 131 -14.81 -1.98 -4.98
CA GLN A 131 -15.50 -2.73 -6.02
C GLN A 131 -16.41 -3.81 -5.44
N ASN A 132 -17.50 -4.09 -6.14
CA ASN A 132 -18.40 -5.25 -6.02
C ASN A 132 -18.50 -5.96 -4.66
N GLY A 133 -19.48 -5.60 -3.86
CA GLY A 133 -19.81 -6.26 -2.58
C GLY A 133 -18.92 -5.82 -1.39
N VAL A 134 -17.73 -5.26 -1.63
CA VAL A 134 -16.89 -4.69 -0.56
C VAL A 134 -17.38 -3.29 -0.18
N THR A 135 -18.03 -2.59 -1.11
CA THR A 135 -18.61 -1.24 -0.86
C THR A 135 -19.60 -1.27 0.29
N ASN A 136 -20.51 -2.23 0.28
CA ASN A 136 -21.55 -2.33 1.33
C ASN A 136 -20.91 -2.68 2.67
N LEU A 137 -19.96 -3.63 2.71
CA LEU A 137 -19.24 -3.98 3.93
C LEU A 137 -18.47 -2.79 4.52
N CYS A 138 -17.75 -2.01 3.69
CA CYS A 138 -17.07 -0.80 4.15
C CYS A 138 -18.06 0.23 4.69
N ARG A 139 -19.21 0.43 4.01
CA ARG A 139 -20.23 1.38 4.43
C ARG A 139 -20.90 0.97 5.74
N GLU A 140 -21.22 -0.30 5.93
CA GLU A 140 -21.77 -0.83 7.17
C GLU A 140 -20.82 -0.63 8.36
N ILE A 141 -19.51 -0.78 8.13
CA ILE A 141 -18.50 -0.53 9.16
C ILE A 141 -18.37 0.95 9.50
N ILE A 142 -18.39 1.82 8.49
CA ILE A 142 -18.16 3.26 8.65
C ILE A 142 -19.41 4.00 9.11
N TYR A 143 -20.58 3.58 8.61
CA TYR A 143 -21.87 4.22 8.80
C TYR A 143 -22.89 3.21 9.34
N PRO A 144 -22.74 2.78 10.61
CA PRO A 144 -23.62 1.76 11.19
C PRO A 144 -25.08 2.23 11.31
N ASP A 145 -25.33 3.52 11.24
CA ASP A 145 -26.67 4.15 11.24
C ASP A 145 -27.33 4.17 9.85
N GLY A 146 -26.65 3.71 8.80
CA GLY A 146 -27.15 3.65 7.43
C GLY A 146 -27.10 4.96 6.65
N ASN A 147 -26.60 6.05 7.24
CA ASN A 147 -26.45 7.36 6.58
C ASN A 147 -25.17 7.40 5.72
N TYR A 148 -25.19 6.73 4.57
CA TYR A 148 -24.02 6.55 3.72
C TYR A 148 -23.51 7.84 3.08
N GLY A 149 -22.22 8.07 3.22
CA GLY A 149 -21.47 9.17 2.61
C GLY A 149 -20.26 8.68 1.80
N PRO A 150 -19.40 9.61 1.33
CA PRO A 150 -18.15 9.26 0.65
C PRO A 150 -17.16 8.61 1.63
N ILE A 151 -16.40 7.64 1.15
CA ILE A 151 -15.36 6.99 1.95
C ILE A 151 -14.05 7.75 1.76
N LEU A 152 -13.72 8.57 2.74
CA LEU A 152 -12.51 9.41 2.74
C LEU A 152 -11.35 8.67 3.45
N PRO A 153 -10.21 8.45 2.79
CA PRO A 153 -9.09 7.70 3.35
C PRO A 153 -8.63 8.22 4.71
N ALA A 154 -8.39 9.52 4.82
CA ALA A 154 -7.86 10.12 6.05
C ALA A 154 -8.75 9.92 7.29
N VAL A 155 -10.06 9.72 7.08
CA VAL A 155 -11.05 9.58 8.17
C VAL A 155 -11.38 8.11 8.40
N HIS A 156 -11.58 7.37 7.32
CA HIS A 156 -12.24 6.07 7.40
C HIS A 156 -11.28 4.87 7.32
N LEU A 157 -10.06 5.03 6.77
CA LEU A 157 -9.08 3.93 6.75
C LEU A 157 -8.76 3.40 8.15
N PRO A 158 -8.53 4.22 9.19
CA PRO A 158 -8.27 3.69 10.53
C PRO A 158 -9.39 2.78 11.04
N ILE A 159 -10.65 3.13 10.76
CA ILE A 159 -11.83 2.35 11.16
C ILE A 159 -11.86 1.02 10.41
N ILE A 160 -11.69 1.07 9.08
CA ILE A 160 -11.67 -0.13 8.22
C ILE A 160 -10.54 -1.06 8.62
N MET A 161 -9.32 -0.53 8.82
CA MET A 161 -8.14 -1.33 9.15
C MET A 161 -8.26 -1.99 10.51
N LYS A 162 -8.87 -1.32 11.49
CA LYS A 162 -9.16 -1.93 12.80
C LYS A 162 -10.07 -3.15 12.65
N THR A 163 -11.11 -3.06 11.84
CA THR A 163 -12.03 -4.17 11.58
C THR A 163 -11.33 -5.32 10.84
N ILE A 164 -10.52 -4.99 9.81
CA ILE A 164 -9.75 -6.00 9.07
C ILE A 164 -8.76 -6.73 9.99
N ARG A 165 -8.08 -6.00 10.88
CA ARG A 165 -7.16 -6.61 11.86
C ARG A 165 -7.89 -7.59 12.76
N GLN A 166 -9.05 -7.20 13.28
CA GLN A 166 -9.87 -8.06 14.13
C GLN A 166 -10.30 -9.33 13.39
N GLU A 167 -10.85 -9.19 12.18
CA GLU A 167 -11.24 -10.34 11.35
C GLU A 167 -10.04 -11.25 11.01
N ALA A 168 -8.84 -10.68 10.78
CA ALA A 168 -7.64 -11.46 10.50
C ALA A 168 -7.28 -12.36 11.69
N ILE A 169 -7.31 -11.80 12.90
CA ILE A 169 -7.01 -12.53 14.14
C ILE A 169 -8.06 -13.65 14.36
N GLU A 170 -9.35 -13.33 14.22
CA GLU A 170 -10.44 -14.30 14.39
C GLU A 170 -10.36 -15.48 13.40
N LYS A 171 -9.83 -15.22 12.21
CA LYS A 171 -9.62 -16.25 11.17
C LYS A 171 -8.26 -16.96 11.27
N GLY A 172 -7.47 -16.66 12.27
CA GLY A 172 -6.18 -17.32 12.54
C GLY A 172 -5.05 -16.88 11.60
N TYR A 173 -5.17 -15.76 10.89
CA TYR A 173 -4.04 -15.20 10.14
C TYR A 173 -2.97 -14.67 11.08
N ARG A 174 -1.71 -14.81 10.67
CA ARG A 174 -0.63 -14.04 11.27
C ARG A 174 -0.76 -12.59 10.86
N VAL A 175 -0.64 -11.68 11.80
CA VAL A 175 -0.72 -10.23 11.57
C VAL A 175 0.61 -9.61 11.97
N SER A 176 1.27 -8.92 11.06
CA SER A 176 2.44 -8.11 11.41
C SER A 176 2.00 -6.85 12.17
N PRO A 177 2.88 -6.33 13.01
CA PRO A 177 2.64 -5.07 13.72
C PRO A 177 2.21 -3.95 12.80
#